data_7fa3a7c6f880b5122d9d9703f3bdf362
#
_entry.id   7fa3a7c6f880b5122d9d9703f3bdf362
#
_cell.length_a   1.000
_cell.length_b   1.000
_cell.length_c   1.000
_cell.angle_alpha   90.00
_cell.angle_beta   90.00
_cell.angle_gamma   90.00
#
_symmetry.space_group_name_H-M   'P 1'
#
loop_
_entity.id
_entity.type
_entity.pdbx_description
1 polymer ?
#
loop_
_entity_poly.entity_id
_entity_poly.type
_entity_poly.pdbx_seq_one_letter_code
_entity_poly.pdbx_strand_id
1 'polypeptide(L)'
;MNKSKLNAPSFRQANPNDRDALEQMILAYYLFDNQTVEISKIHSSLDIALTENPHVIIWIIEVDKELAGYFALAIGFTIEAGGKDGFLDELFVKEKYRDRGIGR
;
A
#
# COMPACT_ATOMS: atom_id res chain seq x y z
N MET A 1 -9.03 8.18 29.47
CA MET A 1 -8.16 7.79 28.40
C MET A 1 -7.85 8.93 27.47
N ASN A 2 -6.64 9.00 27.05
CA ASN A 2 -6.24 10.10 26.21
C ASN A 2 -6.54 9.80 24.75
N LYS A 3 -7.54 10.47 24.21
CA LYS A 3 -7.96 10.23 22.85
C LYS A 3 -7.03 10.80 21.81
N SER A 4 -6.24 11.76 22.21
CA SER A 4 -5.34 12.38 21.26
C SER A 4 -4.16 11.48 20.95
N LYS A 5 -3.92 10.51 21.79
CA LYS A 5 -2.85 9.56 21.53
C LYS A 5 -3.31 8.51 20.56
N LEU A 6 -2.63 8.45 19.47
CA LEU A 6 -2.87 7.39 18.52
C LEU A 6 -1.86 6.31 18.73
N ASN A 7 -2.30 5.08 18.59
CA ASN A 7 -1.36 3.99 18.56
C ASN A 7 -0.49 4.12 17.34
N ALA A 8 0.73 3.67 17.44
CA ALA A 8 1.61 3.66 16.29
C ALA A 8 1.01 2.79 15.21
N PRO A 9 1.17 3.18 13.95
CA PRO A 9 0.70 2.34 12.86
C PRO A 9 1.50 1.04 12.85
N SER A 10 0.84 -0.03 12.46
CA SER A 10 1.51 -1.29 12.24
C SER A 10 1.45 -1.63 10.76
N PHE A 11 2.40 -2.41 10.32
CA PHE A 11 2.53 -2.78 8.92
C PHE A 11 2.56 -4.28 8.80
N ARG A 12 1.80 -4.81 7.86
CA ARG A 12 1.87 -6.23 7.56
C ARG A 12 1.82 -6.43 6.06
N GLN A 13 2.44 -7.48 5.60
CA GLN A 13 2.40 -7.78 4.19
C GLN A 13 0.98 -8.17 3.80
N ALA A 14 0.52 -7.65 2.67
CA ALA A 14 -0.80 -7.96 2.16
C ALA A 14 -0.85 -9.40 1.68
N ASN A 15 -2.03 -9.99 1.76
CA ASN A 15 -2.27 -11.34 1.28
C ASN A 15 -3.53 -11.34 0.41
N PRO A 16 -3.86 -12.46 -0.25
CA PRO A 16 -5.01 -12.46 -1.16
C PRO A 16 -6.35 -12.06 -0.52
N ASN A 17 -6.49 -12.22 0.79
CA ASN A 17 -7.71 -11.80 1.45
C ASN A 17 -7.86 -10.28 1.51
N ASP A 18 -6.79 -9.55 1.22
CA ASP A 18 -6.82 -8.09 1.23
C ASP A 18 -7.21 -7.50 -0.12
N ARG A 19 -7.49 -8.35 -1.10
CA ARG A 19 -7.67 -7.89 -2.48
C ARG A 19 -8.77 -6.84 -2.61
N ASP A 20 -9.95 -7.11 -2.05
CA ASP A 20 -11.07 -6.20 -2.22
C ASP A 20 -10.81 -4.86 -1.54
N ALA A 21 -10.24 -4.90 -0.34
CA ALA A 21 -9.92 -3.66 0.37
C ALA A 21 -8.86 -2.86 -0.37
N LEU A 22 -7.86 -3.55 -0.91
CA LEU A 22 -6.82 -2.89 -1.68
C LEU A 22 -7.38 -2.26 -2.94
N GLU A 23 -8.28 -2.97 -3.62
CA GLU A 23 -8.87 -2.42 -4.83
C GLU A 23 -9.59 -1.10 -4.53
N GLN A 24 -10.33 -1.05 -3.42
CA GLN A 24 -11.03 0.17 -3.04
C GLN A 24 -10.05 1.30 -2.76
N MET A 25 -8.96 1.00 -2.07
CA MET A 25 -7.98 2.03 -1.74
C MET A 25 -7.23 2.50 -2.98
N ILE A 26 -6.92 1.59 -3.90
CA ILE A 26 -6.25 1.95 -5.15
C ILE A 26 -7.13 2.84 -5.98
N LEU A 27 -8.42 2.51 -6.08
CA LEU A 27 -9.35 3.34 -6.81
C LEU A 27 -9.44 4.74 -6.20
N ALA A 28 -9.50 4.83 -4.88
CA ALA A 28 -9.54 6.12 -4.19
C ALA A 28 -8.27 6.92 -4.47
N TYR A 29 -7.11 6.25 -4.46
CA TYR A 29 -5.85 6.90 -4.73
C TYR A 29 -5.81 7.51 -6.13
N TYR A 30 -6.24 6.72 -7.11
CA TYR A 30 -6.20 7.19 -8.50
C TYR A 30 -7.23 8.27 -8.77
N LEU A 31 -8.38 8.20 -8.15
CA LEU A 31 -9.37 9.28 -8.26
C LEU A 31 -8.83 10.56 -7.67
N PHE A 32 -8.18 10.46 -6.52
CA PHE A 32 -7.58 11.63 -5.88
C PHE A 32 -6.54 12.28 -6.78
N ASP A 33 -5.81 11.46 -7.51
CA ASP A 33 -4.73 11.91 -8.39
C ASP A 33 -5.20 12.23 -9.81
N ASN A 34 -6.51 12.18 -10.04
CA ASN A 34 -7.09 12.43 -11.38
C ASN A 34 -6.55 11.51 -12.45
N GLN A 35 -6.20 10.30 -12.08
CA GLN A 35 -5.70 9.33 -13.04
C GLN A 35 -6.84 8.51 -13.61
N THR A 36 -6.74 8.23 -14.92
CA THR A 36 -7.65 7.30 -15.56
C THR A 36 -7.09 5.91 -15.39
N VAL A 37 -7.91 5.01 -14.91
CA VAL A 37 -7.46 3.65 -14.61
C VAL A 37 -8.46 2.65 -15.13
N GLU A 38 -7.94 1.58 -15.72
CA GLU A 38 -8.77 0.46 -16.11
C GLU A 38 -8.84 -0.53 -14.94
N ILE A 39 -10.05 -0.87 -14.54
CA ILE A 39 -10.25 -1.77 -13.42
C ILE A 39 -9.62 -3.13 -13.70
N SER A 40 -9.65 -3.58 -14.95
CA SER A 40 -9.05 -4.87 -15.29
C SER A 40 -7.55 -4.88 -15.04
N LYS A 41 -6.87 -3.74 -15.22
CA LYS A 41 -5.45 -3.66 -14.92
C LYS A 41 -5.19 -3.73 -13.42
N ILE A 42 -6.06 -3.11 -12.64
CA ILE A 42 -5.93 -3.20 -11.19
C ILE A 42 -6.07 -4.66 -10.75
N HIS A 43 -7.07 -5.35 -11.27
CA HIS A 43 -7.29 -6.75 -10.92
C HIS A 43 -6.09 -7.61 -11.29
N SER A 44 -5.59 -7.46 -12.51
CA SER A 44 -4.43 -8.24 -12.97
C SER A 44 -3.20 -7.96 -12.12
N SER A 45 -2.98 -6.70 -11.81
CA SER A 45 -1.83 -6.31 -11.01
C SER A 45 -1.93 -6.86 -9.60
N LEU A 46 -3.11 -6.82 -9.01
CA LEU A 46 -3.29 -7.35 -7.66
C LEU A 46 -3.13 -8.86 -7.63
N ASP A 47 -3.58 -9.54 -8.67
CA ASP A 47 -3.39 -10.99 -8.74
C ASP A 47 -1.91 -11.36 -8.68
N ILE A 48 -1.08 -10.58 -9.34
CA ILE A 48 0.37 -10.80 -9.29
C ILE A 48 0.93 -10.34 -7.95
N ALA A 49 0.56 -9.17 -7.50
CA ALA A 49 1.17 -8.54 -6.33
C ALA A 49 0.87 -9.29 -5.04
N LEU A 50 -0.28 -9.96 -4.95
CA LEU A 50 -0.69 -10.64 -3.73
C LEU A 50 -0.23 -12.09 -3.68
N THR A 51 0.51 -12.53 -4.67
CA THR A 51 1.13 -13.84 -4.66
C THR A 51 2.64 -13.66 -4.64
N GLU A 52 3.35 -14.73 -4.40
CA GLU A 52 4.81 -14.65 -4.40
C GLU A 52 5.28 -14.29 -5.80
N ASN A 53 6.07 -13.24 -5.89
CA ASN A 53 6.56 -12.75 -7.17
C ASN A 53 7.83 -11.92 -6.93
N PRO A 54 8.64 -11.71 -7.97
CA PRO A 54 9.88 -10.95 -7.81
C PRO A 54 9.75 -9.46 -8.12
N HIS A 55 8.52 -8.96 -8.30
CA HIS A 55 8.33 -7.61 -8.83
C HIS A 55 7.86 -6.59 -7.80
N VAL A 56 6.99 -6.99 -6.90
CA VAL A 56 6.34 -6.02 -6.03
C VAL A 56 5.89 -6.67 -4.73
N ILE A 57 5.96 -5.91 -3.66
CA ILE A 57 5.41 -6.32 -2.37
C ILE A 57 4.49 -5.22 -1.90
N ILE A 58 3.27 -5.59 -1.51
CA ILE A 58 2.31 -4.64 -0.97
C ILE A 58 2.21 -4.83 0.53
N TRP A 59 2.23 -3.72 1.24
CA TRP A 59 2.09 -3.71 2.69
C TRP A 59 0.82 -2.98 3.07
N ILE A 60 0.11 -3.51 4.05
CA ILE A 60 -1.07 -2.88 4.62
C ILE A 60 -0.65 -2.06 5.82
N ILE A 61 -1.20 -0.87 5.92
CA ILE A 61 -1.00 0.00 7.08
C ILE A 61 -2.26 -0.09 7.92
N GLU A 62 -2.09 -0.42 9.19
CA GLU A 62 -3.21 -0.52 10.12
C GLU A 62 -2.99 0.41 11.31
N VAL A 63 -4.08 0.99 11.77
CA VAL A 63 -4.10 1.77 13.00
C VAL A 63 -5.25 1.24 13.82
N ASP A 64 -4.97 0.72 15.02
CA ASP A 64 -5.99 0.15 15.90
C ASP A 64 -6.81 -0.94 15.21
N LYS A 65 -6.11 -1.76 14.42
CA LYS A 65 -6.70 -2.90 13.69
C LYS A 65 -7.61 -2.48 12.55
N GLU A 66 -7.62 -1.20 12.21
CA GLU A 66 -8.38 -0.71 11.06
C GLU A 66 -7.43 -0.43 9.92
N LEU A 67 -7.93 -0.63 8.72
CA LEU A 67 -7.15 -0.33 7.52
C LEU A 67 -6.97 1.18 7.39
N ALA A 68 -5.73 1.61 7.42
CA ALA A 68 -5.42 3.03 7.28
C ALA A 68 -4.87 3.37 5.90
N GLY A 69 -4.27 2.41 5.22
CA GLY A 69 -3.69 2.67 3.92
C GLY A 69 -2.89 1.48 3.43
N TYR A 70 -2.09 1.72 2.42
CA TYR A 70 -1.18 0.70 1.89
C TYR A 70 0.02 1.38 1.27
N PHE A 71 1.07 0.61 1.07
CA PHE A 71 2.15 1.05 0.20
C PHE A 71 2.66 -0.14 -0.60
N ALA A 72 3.17 0.16 -1.77
CA ALA A 72 3.71 -0.85 -2.67
C ALA A 72 5.19 -0.56 -2.89
N LEU A 73 6.01 -1.57 -2.71
CA LEU A 73 7.44 -1.51 -2.98
C LEU A 73 7.72 -2.25 -4.26
N ALA A 74 8.24 -1.54 -5.25
CA ALA A 74 8.69 -2.17 -6.47
C ALA A 74 10.08 -2.74 -6.21
N ILE A 75 10.29 -3.98 -6.61
CA ILE A 75 11.56 -4.66 -6.39
C ILE A 75 12.40 -4.51 -7.64
N GLY A 76 13.58 -3.91 -7.48
CA GLY A 76 14.52 -3.74 -8.56
C GLY A 76 15.81 -4.45 -8.26
N PHE A 77 16.74 -4.32 -9.19
CA PHE A 77 18.08 -4.88 -9.03
C PHE A 77 19.07 -3.79 -9.41
N THR A 78 20.03 -3.54 -8.54
CA THR A 78 21.10 -2.60 -8.86
C THR A 78 22.44 -3.24 -8.55
N ILE A 79 23.39 -2.97 -9.39
CA ILE A 79 24.75 -3.47 -9.19
C ILE A 79 25.38 -2.77 -8.00
N GLU A 80 25.11 -1.49 -7.85
CA GLU A 80 25.65 -0.71 -6.76
C GLU A 80 25.20 -1.24 -5.40
N ALA A 81 23.96 -1.65 -5.28
CA ALA A 81 23.44 -2.20 -4.04
C ALA A 81 23.81 -3.66 -3.84
N GLY A 82 24.37 -4.28 -4.86
CA GLY A 82 24.80 -5.68 -4.79
C GLY A 82 23.65 -6.66 -4.98
N GLY A 83 22.52 -6.24 -5.53
CA GLY A 83 21.42 -7.14 -5.73
C GLY A 83 20.07 -6.43 -5.73
N LYS A 84 19.08 -7.09 -5.12
CA LYS A 84 17.73 -6.56 -5.10
C LYS A 84 17.65 -5.32 -4.23
N ASP A 85 16.82 -4.40 -4.66
CA ASP A 85 16.57 -3.16 -3.95
C ASP A 85 15.09 -2.86 -4.01
N GLY A 86 14.57 -2.07 -3.08
CA GLY A 86 13.17 -1.73 -3.03
C GLY A 86 12.97 -0.26 -3.25
N PHE A 87 11.96 0.07 -4.05
CA PHE A 87 11.58 1.44 -4.33
C PHE A 87 10.12 1.64 -3.97
N LEU A 88 9.83 2.72 -3.26
CA LEU A 88 8.45 3.05 -2.95
C LEU A 88 7.76 3.49 -4.22
N ASP A 89 6.79 2.71 -4.67
CA ASP A 89 6.06 2.98 -5.91
C ASP A 89 4.78 3.75 -5.64
N GLU A 90 4.03 3.32 -4.64
CA GLU A 90 2.78 3.97 -4.28
C GLU A 90 2.64 4.01 -2.77
N LEU A 91 2.06 5.10 -2.30
CA LEU A 91 1.73 5.25 -0.89
C LEU A 91 0.38 5.93 -0.78
N PHE A 92 -0.55 5.31 -0.11
CA PHE A 92 -1.87 5.86 0.09
C PHE A 92 -2.26 5.73 1.56
N VAL A 93 -2.74 6.82 2.13
CA VAL A 93 -3.27 6.83 3.48
C VAL A 93 -4.67 7.43 3.41
N LYS A 94 -5.64 6.75 4.03
CA LYS A 94 -7.00 7.25 4.05
C LYS A 94 -7.05 8.62 4.72
N GLU A 95 -7.96 9.45 4.26
CA GLU A 95 -8.02 10.83 4.71
C GLU A 95 -8.12 10.95 6.22
N LYS A 96 -8.87 10.08 6.84
CA LYS A 96 -9.08 10.14 8.27
C LYS A 96 -7.81 9.90 9.08
N TYR A 97 -6.78 9.32 8.44
CA TYR A 97 -5.51 9.04 9.12
C TYR A 97 -4.37 9.94 8.66
N ARG A 98 -4.64 10.81 7.70
CA ARG A 98 -3.60 11.75 7.24
C ARG A 98 -3.32 12.76 8.32
N ASP A 99 -2.14 13.36 8.24
CA ASP A 99 -1.71 14.37 9.21
C ASP A 99 -1.50 13.81 10.61
N ARG A 100 -1.33 12.51 10.70
CA ARG A 100 -1.03 11.86 11.97
C ARG A 100 0.34 11.20 11.94
N GLY A 101 1.20 11.65 11.03
CA GLY A 101 2.55 11.14 10.92
C GLY A 101 2.70 9.89 10.06
N ILE A 102 1.62 9.39 9.50
CA ILE A 102 1.68 8.24 8.60
C ILE A 102 1.90 8.76 7.20
N GLY A 103 2.89 8.22 6.51
CA GLY A 103 3.13 8.55 5.11
C GLY A 103 3.83 9.87 4.87
N ARG A 104 4.38 10.45 5.88
CA ARG A 104 5.08 11.71 5.72
C ARG A 104 6.53 11.53 5.34
#